data_aefeab98979c9156d998a13c46066671
#
_entry.id   aefeab98979c9156d998a13c46066671
#
_cell.length_a   1.000
_cell.length_b   1.000
_cell.length_c   1.000
_cell.angle_alpha   90.00
_cell.angle_beta   90.00
_cell.angle_gamma   90.00
#
_symmetry.space_group_name_H-M   'P 1'
#
loop_
_entity.id
_entity.type
_entity.pdbx_description
1 polymer ?
#
loop_
_entity_poly.entity_id
_entity_poly.type
_entity_poly.pdbx_seq_one_letter_code
_entity_poly.pdbx_strand_id
1 'polypeptide(L)'
;MDRRSAHKSGPEDWQRPLLRHRGLVNYQIITQGSEHYKLQVQLLDVEGHIVAQGTGGQGQLQVPTARLWWPYLMHEDPAYLYSLEVRMTAQTAMGPTADFYTLPVGIRTVAVTESQFLINGKSFYFHGVNKHEDSDIRGKGFDWALLMKDFNLLRWVGANSFRTSHYPYAEEVMQLCDRYGIVVIDECPGVGIVLVESYSNQSLQHHLQVMEEMVRRDKNHPAVVMWSVANEPTSSLHPAGYYFKTVITHTKALDPSRPVTFVTNANYQTDLGVPYVDVICVNSYYSWYHDYGHLEVIELQLRTQFENWHRAYRKPIIQSEYGAETIAGLHEDPPLMFSEEYQKSLLARYHSVLDEKRKEYVVGELIWNFADFMTNQMPQRVLGNKKGIFTRQRQPKSAAFLLRERYWRLANETRAGAGGEVEVCRAAH
;
A
#
# COMPACT_ATOMS: atom_id res chain seq x y z
N MET A 1 -56.56 -45.31 15.13
CA MET A 1 -55.38 -46.06 14.65
C MET A 1 -54.92 -45.33 13.38
N ASP A 2 -53.94 -44.53 13.50
CA ASP A 2 -53.23 -44.04 12.30
C ASP A 2 -51.84 -43.58 12.68
N ARG A 3 -50.84 -44.22 12.10
CA ARG A 3 -49.42 -43.96 12.33
C ARG A 3 -48.98 -42.87 11.35
N ARG A 4 -48.62 -41.68 11.84
CA ARG A 4 -47.93 -40.69 11.06
C ARG A 4 -46.41 -40.94 11.10
N SER A 5 -45.86 -41.25 9.94
CA SER A 5 -44.45 -41.35 9.69
C SER A 5 -43.83 -39.95 9.64
N ALA A 6 -42.88 -39.64 10.52
CA ALA A 6 -42.09 -38.46 10.49
C ALA A 6 -40.92 -38.62 9.52
N HIS A 7 -40.91 -37.86 8.43
CA HIS A 7 -39.72 -37.69 7.60
C HIS A 7 -38.71 -36.78 8.34
N LYS A 8 -37.55 -37.35 8.68
CA LYS A 8 -36.37 -36.60 9.06
C LYS A 8 -35.68 -36.11 7.80
N SER A 9 -35.77 -34.83 7.50
CA SER A 9 -34.85 -34.16 6.57
C SER A 9 -33.51 -33.93 7.28
N GLY A 10 -32.47 -34.62 6.84
CA GLY A 10 -31.10 -34.34 7.27
C GLY A 10 -30.61 -33.01 6.67
N PRO A 11 -29.59 -32.40 7.27
CA PRO A 11 -29.03 -31.18 6.73
C PRO A 11 -28.39 -31.44 5.37
N GLU A 12 -28.90 -30.82 4.30
CA GLU A 12 -28.23 -30.79 3.00
C GLU A 12 -26.93 -29.95 3.16
N ASP A 13 -25.84 -30.66 3.00
CA ASP A 13 -24.49 -30.15 3.02
C ASP A 13 -24.28 -29.30 1.74
N TRP A 14 -24.54 -27.98 1.81
CA TRP A 14 -24.29 -27.02 0.74
C TRP A 14 -22.79 -26.77 0.63
N GLN A 15 -22.05 -27.75 0.09
CA GLN A 15 -20.68 -27.50 -0.37
C GLN A 15 -20.74 -26.52 -1.52
N ARG A 16 -20.52 -25.23 -1.24
CA ARG A 16 -20.20 -24.23 -2.27
C ARG A 16 -18.96 -24.76 -3.01
N PRO A 17 -18.98 -24.81 -4.35
CA PRO A 17 -17.77 -25.19 -5.09
C PRO A 17 -16.69 -24.17 -4.78
N LEU A 18 -15.63 -24.59 -4.10
CA LEU A 18 -14.42 -23.84 -3.93
C LEU A 18 -13.92 -23.42 -5.32
N LEU A 19 -13.95 -22.12 -5.63
CA LEU A 19 -13.37 -21.58 -6.84
C LEU A 19 -11.89 -21.97 -6.85
N ARG A 20 -11.53 -22.94 -7.68
CA ARG A 20 -10.15 -23.41 -7.81
C ARG A 20 -9.35 -22.38 -8.61
N HIS A 21 -8.54 -21.61 -7.92
CA HIS A 21 -7.60 -20.68 -8.58
C HIS A 21 -6.35 -21.45 -9.02
N ARG A 22 -5.96 -21.28 -10.29
CA ARG A 22 -4.65 -21.74 -10.75
C ARG A 22 -3.62 -20.69 -10.37
N GLY A 23 -2.58 -21.08 -9.65
CA GLY A 23 -1.44 -20.24 -9.31
C GLY A 23 -0.27 -20.51 -10.23
N LEU A 24 0.47 -19.46 -10.59
CA LEU A 24 1.72 -19.53 -11.32
C LEU A 24 2.79 -18.78 -10.54
N VAL A 25 3.92 -19.44 -10.29
CA VAL A 25 5.10 -18.82 -9.68
C VAL A 25 6.25 -18.92 -10.67
N ASN A 26 6.60 -17.81 -11.26
CA ASN A 26 7.79 -17.70 -12.11
C ASN A 26 9.00 -17.46 -11.21
N TYR A 27 10.08 -18.20 -11.43
CA TYR A 27 11.31 -17.99 -10.67
C TYR A 27 12.51 -17.81 -11.59
N GLN A 28 13.45 -17.01 -11.11
CA GLN A 28 14.79 -16.82 -11.69
C GLN A 28 15.79 -16.78 -10.57
N ILE A 29 16.81 -17.66 -10.63
CA ILE A 29 17.84 -17.83 -9.63
C ILE A 29 19.18 -17.53 -10.28
N ILE A 30 19.91 -16.58 -9.70
CA ILE A 30 21.26 -16.22 -10.12
C ILE A 30 22.23 -16.79 -9.11
N THR A 31 23.16 -17.64 -9.57
CA THR A 31 24.20 -18.27 -8.76
C THR A 31 25.55 -17.63 -9.02
N GLN A 32 26.41 -17.62 -7.99
CA GLN A 32 27.78 -17.14 -8.09
C GLN A 32 28.74 -18.18 -7.49
N GLY A 33 29.98 -18.24 -7.97
CA GLY A 33 31.06 -19.02 -7.36
C GLY A 33 31.26 -20.45 -7.87
N SER A 34 30.39 -20.98 -8.74
CA SER A 34 30.59 -22.29 -9.37
C SER A 34 29.92 -22.34 -10.76
N GLU A 35 30.62 -22.94 -11.74
CA GLU A 35 30.05 -23.20 -13.07
C GLU A 35 29.31 -24.54 -13.14
N HIS A 36 29.59 -25.47 -12.22
CA HIS A 36 28.99 -26.81 -12.19
C HIS A 36 28.14 -26.98 -10.94
N TYR A 37 26.83 -26.69 -11.08
CA TYR A 37 25.86 -26.83 -10.01
C TYR A 37 24.54 -27.43 -10.52
N LYS A 38 23.78 -27.95 -9.56
CA LYS A 38 22.38 -28.37 -9.78
C LYS A 38 21.49 -27.55 -8.86
N LEU A 39 20.36 -27.05 -9.41
CA LEU A 39 19.33 -26.35 -8.67
C LEU A 39 18.06 -27.20 -8.61
N GLN A 40 17.53 -27.32 -7.40
CA GLN A 40 16.24 -27.88 -7.09
C GLN A 40 15.39 -26.79 -6.47
N VAL A 41 14.18 -26.62 -6.97
CA VAL A 41 13.24 -25.59 -6.50
C VAL A 41 11.95 -26.29 -6.08
N GLN A 42 11.49 -26.04 -4.86
CA GLN A 42 10.28 -26.61 -4.31
C GLN A 42 9.40 -25.49 -3.72
N LEU A 43 8.10 -25.54 -4.00
CA LEU A 43 7.12 -24.69 -3.36
C LEU A 43 6.33 -25.52 -2.36
N LEU A 44 6.33 -25.10 -1.09
CA LEU A 44 5.68 -25.80 0.01
C LEU A 44 4.50 -24.97 0.52
N ASP A 45 3.45 -25.65 0.94
CA ASP A 45 2.36 -25.06 1.71
C ASP A 45 2.75 -24.84 3.19
N VAL A 46 1.84 -24.31 3.99
CA VAL A 46 2.09 -24.03 5.42
C VAL A 46 2.24 -25.30 6.27
N GLU A 47 1.76 -26.44 5.78
CA GLU A 47 1.91 -27.75 6.39
C GLU A 47 3.23 -28.44 5.99
N GLY A 48 3.99 -27.84 5.06
CA GLY A 48 5.27 -28.38 4.57
C GLY A 48 5.13 -29.38 3.43
N HIS A 49 3.97 -29.51 2.81
CA HIS A 49 3.79 -30.40 1.66
C HIS A 49 4.26 -29.69 0.38
N ILE A 50 4.97 -30.41 -0.47
CA ILE A 50 5.38 -29.91 -1.78
C ILE A 50 4.17 -29.81 -2.70
N VAL A 51 3.81 -28.58 -3.10
CA VAL A 51 2.68 -28.31 -3.99
C VAL A 51 3.11 -28.12 -5.46
N ALA A 52 4.38 -27.78 -5.69
CA ALA A 52 5.00 -27.72 -7.01
C ALA A 52 6.52 -27.83 -6.89
N GLN A 53 7.19 -28.28 -7.96
CA GLN A 53 8.64 -28.38 -7.99
C GLN A 53 9.20 -28.13 -9.40
N GLY A 54 10.46 -27.72 -9.45
CA GLY A 54 11.19 -27.42 -10.66
C GLY A 54 12.69 -27.62 -10.50
N THR A 55 13.43 -27.46 -11.58
CA THR A 55 14.89 -27.54 -11.62
C THR A 55 15.47 -26.48 -12.54
N GLY A 56 16.71 -26.11 -12.32
CA GLY A 56 17.43 -25.10 -13.10
C GLY A 56 17.22 -23.67 -12.61
N GLY A 57 17.95 -22.73 -13.21
CA GLY A 57 18.03 -21.34 -12.79
C GLY A 57 16.81 -20.48 -13.11
N GLN A 58 15.90 -20.96 -13.96
CA GLN A 58 14.64 -20.30 -14.22
C GLN A 58 13.54 -21.30 -14.58
N GLY A 59 12.29 -20.95 -14.27
CA GLY A 59 11.17 -21.82 -14.56
C GLY A 59 9.84 -21.24 -14.05
N GLN A 60 8.80 -22.07 -14.19
CA GLN A 60 7.46 -21.76 -13.76
C GLN A 60 6.90 -22.93 -12.92
N LEU A 61 6.46 -22.65 -11.73
CA LEU A 61 5.77 -23.58 -10.87
C LEU A 61 4.26 -23.38 -11.01
N GLN A 62 3.54 -24.45 -11.31
CA GLN A 62 2.07 -24.43 -11.45
C GLN A 62 1.45 -25.03 -10.21
N VAL A 63 0.55 -24.28 -9.57
CA VAL A 63 -0.23 -24.72 -8.42
C VAL A 63 -1.68 -24.86 -8.85
N PRO A 64 -2.18 -26.08 -9.09
CA PRO A 64 -3.51 -26.30 -9.68
C PRO A 64 -4.67 -25.77 -8.83
N THR A 65 -4.47 -25.75 -7.51
CA THR A 65 -5.45 -25.23 -6.53
C THR A 65 -4.70 -24.34 -5.56
N ALA A 66 -4.45 -23.09 -5.99
CA ALA A 66 -3.69 -22.14 -5.19
C ALA A 66 -4.57 -21.47 -4.14
N ARG A 67 -4.05 -21.36 -2.91
CA ARG A 67 -4.53 -20.41 -1.91
C ARG A 67 -3.89 -19.07 -2.23
N LEU A 68 -4.73 -18.02 -2.42
CA LEU A 68 -4.25 -16.69 -2.82
C LEU A 68 -3.86 -15.88 -1.59
N TRP A 69 -2.86 -15.03 -1.76
CA TRP A 69 -2.56 -13.97 -0.81
C TRP A 69 -3.62 -12.86 -0.95
N TRP A 70 -4.35 -12.60 0.12
CA TRP A 70 -5.37 -11.56 0.19
C TRP A 70 -4.95 -10.45 1.15
N PRO A 71 -5.30 -9.20 0.85
CA PRO A 71 -5.16 -8.11 1.79
C PRO A 71 -5.94 -8.32 3.09
N TYR A 72 -5.41 -7.74 4.18
CA TYR A 72 -6.10 -7.60 5.43
C TYR A 72 -7.48 -6.94 5.25
N LEU A 73 -8.50 -7.44 5.93
CA LEU A 73 -9.90 -7.02 5.85
C LEU A 73 -10.63 -7.33 4.51
N MET A 74 -9.96 -7.96 3.54
CA MET A 74 -10.56 -8.29 2.25
C MET A 74 -11.02 -9.75 2.15
N HIS A 75 -10.49 -10.63 2.99
CA HIS A 75 -10.79 -12.07 3.01
C HIS A 75 -10.75 -12.62 4.43
N GLU A 76 -11.46 -13.70 4.71
CA GLU A 76 -11.46 -14.36 6.02
C GLU A 76 -10.11 -14.99 6.38
N ASP A 77 -9.39 -15.47 5.36
CA ASP A 77 -8.03 -16.02 5.47
C ASP A 77 -7.06 -15.15 4.64
N PRO A 78 -6.61 -14.01 5.21
CA PRO A 78 -5.71 -13.10 4.52
C PRO A 78 -4.26 -13.57 4.59
N ALA A 79 -3.41 -13.00 3.73
CA ALA A 79 -1.95 -13.10 3.81
C ALA A 79 -1.38 -14.52 3.73
N TYR A 80 -2.02 -15.42 2.97
CA TYR A 80 -1.48 -16.77 2.81
C TYR A 80 -0.15 -16.76 2.08
N LEU A 81 0.87 -17.39 2.67
CA LEU A 81 2.23 -17.47 2.13
C LEU A 81 2.65 -18.93 1.96
N TYR A 82 3.17 -19.23 0.79
CA TYR A 82 3.95 -20.44 0.50
C TYR A 82 5.40 -20.23 0.90
N SER A 83 6.16 -21.32 1.02
CA SER A 83 7.61 -21.32 1.17
C SER A 83 8.26 -21.81 -0.11
N LEU A 84 9.02 -20.95 -0.79
CA LEU A 84 9.85 -21.36 -1.93
C LEU A 84 11.23 -21.75 -1.42
N GLU A 85 11.58 -23.02 -1.54
CA GLU A 85 12.88 -23.54 -1.16
C GLU A 85 13.74 -23.77 -2.39
N VAL A 86 14.94 -23.21 -2.36
CA VAL A 86 15.95 -23.39 -3.39
C VAL A 86 17.12 -24.13 -2.78
N ARG A 87 17.47 -25.28 -3.36
CA ARG A 87 18.66 -26.04 -2.98
C ARG A 87 19.63 -26.08 -4.14
N MET A 88 20.84 -25.58 -3.90
CA MET A 88 21.95 -25.68 -4.82
C MET A 88 22.92 -26.75 -4.34
N THR A 89 23.37 -27.61 -5.23
CA THR A 89 24.48 -28.54 -4.98
C THR A 89 25.54 -28.35 -6.04
N ALA A 90 26.82 -28.24 -5.63
CA ALA A 90 27.93 -28.02 -6.53
C ALA A 90 29.10 -28.90 -6.16
N GLN A 91 29.95 -29.25 -7.15
CA GLN A 91 31.25 -29.84 -6.96
C GLN A 91 32.32 -28.74 -6.96
N THR A 92 33.09 -28.65 -5.89
CA THR A 92 34.18 -27.68 -5.78
C THR A 92 35.53 -28.45 -5.64
N ALA A 93 36.61 -27.71 -5.77
CA ALA A 93 37.95 -28.28 -5.53
C ALA A 93 38.13 -28.87 -4.11
N MET A 94 37.32 -28.42 -3.15
CA MET A 94 37.29 -28.87 -1.76
C MET A 94 36.28 -30.00 -1.50
N GLY A 95 35.58 -30.50 -2.54
CA GLY A 95 34.58 -31.53 -2.44
C GLY A 95 33.16 -31.02 -2.74
N PRO A 96 32.13 -31.88 -2.53
CA PRO A 96 30.72 -31.50 -2.73
C PRO A 96 30.29 -30.46 -1.70
N THR A 97 29.59 -29.44 -2.14
CA THR A 97 29.00 -28.41 -1.28
C THR A 97 27.51 -28.23 -1.61
N ALA A 98 26.76 -27.75 -0.65
CA ALA A 98 25.36 -27.41 -0.83
C ALA A 98 25.06 -26.05 -0.18
N ASP A 99 24.17 -25.28 -0.83
CA ASP A 99 23.61 -24.05 -0.31
C ASP A 99 22.08 -24.15 -0.35
N PHE A 100 21.44 -23.44 0.56
CA PHE A 100 20.01 -23.53 0.78
C PHE A 100 19.40 -22.16 1.06
N TYR A 101 18.33 -21.81 0.36
CA TYR A 101 17.64 -20.53 0.52
C TYR A 101 16.14 -20.73 0.55
N THR A 102 15.44 -20.02 1.45
CA THR A 102 13.98 -20.07 1.59
C THR A 102 13.40 -18.66 1.48
N LEU A 103 12.36 -18.52 0.67
CA LEU A 103 11.67 -17.26 0.43
C LEU A 103 10.15 -17.44 0.60
N PRO A 104 9.45 -16.58 1.38
CA PRO A 104 8.00 -16.56 1.42
C PRO A 104 7.43 -16.05 0.08
N VAL A 105 6.37 -16.70 -0.40
CA VAL A 105 5.73 -16.38 -1.68
C VAL A 105 4.22 -16.27 -1.51
N GLY A 106 3.66 -15.10 -1.81
CA GLY A 106 2.23 -14.89 -1.92
C GLY A 106 1.76 -14.88 -3.37
N ILE A 107 0.82 -15.74 -3.71
CA ILE A 107 0.25 -15.81 -5.06
C ILE A 107 -0.93 -14.84 -5.14
N ARG A 108 -0.82 -13.83 -5.98
CA ARG A 108 -1.87 -12.83 -6.19
C ARG A 108 -1.77 -12.19 -7.57
N THR A 109 -2.83 -11.49 -7.99
CA THR A 109 -2.84 -10.63 -9.17
C THR A 109 -3.18 -9.20 -8.79
N VAL A 110 -2.66 -8.25 -9.56
CA VAL A 110 -2.99 -6.83 -9.47
C VAL A 110 -3.39 -6.35 -10.85
N ALA A 111 -4.47 -5.58 -10.94
CA ALA A 111 -4.90 -4.95 -12.18
C ALA A 111 -5.53 -3.59 -11.90
N VAL A 112 -5.50 -2.71 -12.89
CA VAL A 112 -6.07 -1.36 -12.82
C VAL A 112 -6.98 -1.14 -14.03
N THR A 113 -8.15 -0.55 -13.79
CA THR A 113 -9.08 -0.10 -14.83
C THR A 113 -9.20 1.43 -14.76
N GLU A 114 -10.04 2.03 -15.58
CA GLU A 114 -10.30 3.49 -15.53
C GLU A 114 -10.88 3.96 -14.18
N SER A 115 -11.50 3.06 -13.42
CA SER A 115 -12.24 3.41 -12.20
C SER A 115 -11.95 2.51 -10.99
N GLN A 116 -11.13 1.45 -11.15
CA GLN A 116 -10.92 0.47 -10.09
C GLN A 116 -9.46 0.04 -9.97
N PHE A 117 -9.07 -0.28 -8.75
CA PHE A 117 -7.87 -1.03 -8.43
C PHE A 117 -8.30 -2.45 -8.00
N LEU A 118 -7.75 -3.47 -8.64
CA LEU A 118 -8.17 -4.85 -8.43
C LEU A 118 -7.03 -5.69 -7.84
N ILE A 119 -7.35 -6.46 -6.79
CA ILE A 119 -6.48 -7.51 -6.27
C ILE A 119 -7.24 -8.84 -6.38
N ASN A 120 -6.64 -9.82 -7.02
CA ASN A 120 -7.26 -11.11 -7.32
C ASN A 120 -8.62 -10.97 -8.03
N GLY A 121 -8.74 -9.98 -8.92
CA GLY A 121 -9.96 -9.71 -9.68
C GLY A 121 -11.09 -9.04 -8.89
N LYS A 122 -10.88 -8.70 -7.61
CA LYS A 122 -11.85 -8.00 -6.78
C LYS A 122 -11.42 -6.56 -6.53
N SER A 123 -12.38 -5.65 -6.46
CA SER A 123 -12.13 -4.24 -6.17
C SER A 123 -11.49 -4.07 -4.79
N PHE A 124 -10.39 -3.33 -4.75
CA PHE A 124 -9.68 -2.97 -3.53
C PHE A 124 -9.71 -1.45 -3.34
N TYR A 125 -10.16 -1.01 -2.17
CA TYR A 125 -10.13 0.39 -1.76
C TYR A 125 -9.06 0.60 -0.71
N PHE A 126 -8.09 1.47 -1.00
CA PHE A 126 -7.04 1.83 -0.05
C PHE A 126 -7.63 2.72 1.05
N HIS A 127 -7.88 2.20 2.23
CA HIS A 127 -8.15 2.99 3.42
C HIS A 127 -6.94 2.88 4.35
N GLY A 128 -5.99 3.78 4.14
CA GLY A 128 -4.65 3.64 4.66
C GLY A 128 -4.06 4.93 5.21
N VAL A 129 -2.76 4.88 5.44
CA VAL A 129 -1.99 5.99 6.00
C VAL A 129 -0.71 6.22 5.21
N ASN A 130 -0.14 7.42 5.35
CA ASN A 130 1.27 7.64 5.10
C ASN A 130 2.03 7.46 6.40
N LYS A 131 3.25 6.96 6.32
CA LYS A 131 4.14 6.76 7.46
C LYS A 131 5.50 7.40 7.23
N HIS A 132 6.21 7.59 8.33
CA HIS A 132 7.67 7.73 8.33
C HIS A 132 8.29 6.70 9.29
N GLU A 133 9.48 6.23 8.98
CA GLU A 133 10.31 5.49 9.94
C GLU A 133 10.95 6.50 10.90
N ASP A 134 10.18 6.95 11.89
CA ASP A 134 10.61 7.92 12.88
C ASP A 134 9.97 7.64 14.24
N SER A 135 10.73 7.90 15.29
CA SER A 135 10.28 7.77 16.66
C SER A 135 10.98 8.76 17.59
N ASP A 136 10.42 8.93 18.77
CA ASP A 136 10.94 9.88 19.75
C ASP A 136 12.33 9.51 20.28
N ILE A 137 12.57 8.22 20.54
CA ILE A 137 13.82 7.74 21.14
C ILE A 137 14.86 7.35 20.11
N ARG A 138 14.47 6.66 19.04
CA ARG A 138 15.36 6.09 18.03
C ARG A 138 15.57 6.98 16.82
N GLY A 139 14.78 8.06 16.70
CA GLY A 139 14.74 8.83 15.44
C GLY A 139 14.37 7.93 14.28
N LYS A 140 15.20 7.85 13.27
CA LYS A 140 15.02 6.96 12.10
C LYS A 140 15.65 5.58 12.26
N GLY A 141 16.20 5.27 13.44
CA GLY A 141 16.74 3.95 13.73
C GLY A 141 15.67 2.88 13.86
N PHE A 142 15.98 1.68 13.38
CA PHE A 142 15.07 0.54 13.46
C PHE A 142 14.85 0.09 14.92
N ASP A 143 13.59 -0.20 15.25
CA ASP A 143 13.17 -0.69 16.58
C ASP A 143 12.00 -1.67 16.44
N TRP A 144 12.24 -2.94 16.81
CA TRP A 144 11.24 -4.00 16.73
C TRP A 144 10.00 -3.74 17.57
N ALA A 145 10.18 -3.25 18.80
CA ALA A 145 9.05 -3.02 19.71
C ALA A 145 8.14 -1.91 19.18
N LEU A 146 8.73 -0.85 18.64
CA LEU A 146 8.00 0.23 17.98
C LEU A 146 7.29 -0.26 16.71
N LEU A 147 7.98 -1.05 15.89
CA LEU A 147 7.40 -1.60 14.68
C LEU A 147 6.16 -2.45 14.98
N MET A 148 6.24 -3.33 15.98
CA MET A 148 5.09 -4.13 16.42
C MET A 148 3.96 -3.27 16.96
N LYS A 149 4.29 -2.20 17.71
CA LYS A 149 3.29 -1.22 18.17
C LYS A 149 2.59 -0.53 16.99
N ASP A 150 3.34 -0.10 15.99
CA ASP A 150 2.81 0.55 14.79
C ASP A 150 1.86 -0.39 14.02
N PHE A 151 2.21 -1.66 13.82
CA PHE A 151 1.33 -2.64 13.18
C PHE A 151 0.07 -2.92 14.01
N ASN A 152 0.16 -2.98 15.32
CA ASN A 152 -1.01 -3.10 16.19
C ASN A 152 -1.93 -1.87 16.08
N LEU A 153 -1.36 -0.66 16.00
CA LEU A 153 -2.12 0.58 15.81
C LEU A 153 -2.74 0.69 14.41
N LEU A 154 -2.04 0.25 13.36
CA LEU A 154 -2.62 0.15 12.00
C LEU A 154 -3.85 -0.75 12.01
N ARG A 155 -3.77 -1.92 12.63
CA ARG A 155 -4.90 -2.84 12.78
C ARG A 155 -6.00 -2.28 13.66
N TRP A 156 -5.65 -1.60 14.74
CA TRP A 156 -6.61 -0.95 15.62
C TRP A 156 -7.42 0.13 14.90
N VAL A 157 -6.77 0.94 14.08
CA VAL A 157 -7.44 1.95 13.23
C VAL A 157 -8.28 1.27 12.13
N GLY A 158 -7.95 0.05 11.75
CA GLY A 158 -8.56 -0.63 10.60
C GLY A 158 -7.94 -0.24 9.26
N ALA A 159 -6.69 0.24 9.26
CA ALA A 159 -5.96 0.53 8.03
C ALA A 159 -5.57 -0.77 7.32
N ASN A 160 -5.80 -0.84 6.00
CA ASN A 160 -5.43 -1.98 5.17
C ASN A 160 -4.16 -1.74 4.35
N SER A 161 -3.65 -0.53 4.36
CA SER A 161 -2.53 -0.12 3.49
C SER A 161 -1.75 1.05 4.07
N PHE A 162 -0.53 1.22 3.57
CA PHE A 162 0.22 2.46 3.73
C PHE A 162 1.14 2.72 2.52
N ARG A 163 1.62 3.96 2.41
CA ARG A 163 2.67 4.38 1.49
C ARG A 163 3.97 4.57 2.26
N THR A 164 5.08 4.05 1.70
CA THR A 164 6.42 4.23 2.26
C THR A 164 6.95 5.63 1.94
N SER A 165 6.27 6.67 2.44
CA SER A 165 6.65 8.06 2.16
C SER A 165 7.94 8.42 2.89
N HIS A 166 8.97 8.91 2.24
CA HIS A 166 9.23 9.13 0.82
C HIS A 166 10.52 8.36 0.44
N TYR A 167 10.64 7.11 0.82
CA TYR A 167 11.82 6.25 0.66
C TYR A 167 11.45 4.79 0.93
N PRO A 168 12.18 3.81 0.40
CA PRO A 168 11.98 2.40 0.73
C PRO A 168 12.25 2.16 2.22
N TYR A 169 11.33 1.44 2.89
CA TYR A 169 11.44 1.13 4.31
C TYR A 169 12.30 -0.10 4.56
N ALA A 170 12.59 -0.40 5.82
CA ALA A 170 13.34 -1.58 6.23
C ALA A 170 12.67 -2.86 5.71
N GLU A 171 13.46 -3.86 5.34
CA GLU A 171 12.98 -5.13 4.79
C GLU A 171 12.06 -5.86 5.78
N GLU A 172 12.33 -5.74 7.08
CA GLU A 172 11.50 -6.29 8.15
C GLU A 172 10.07 -5.72 8.15
N VAL A 173 9.92 -4.46 7.76
CA VAL A 173 8.60 -3.83 7.59
C VAL A 173 7.85 -4.50 6.44
N MET A 174 8.51 -4.72 5.30
CA MET A 174 7.94 -5.39 4.15
C MET A 174 7.54 -6.84 4.45
N GLN A 175 8.39 -7.57 5.17
CA GLN A 175 8.10 -8.93 5.63
C GLN A 175 6.87 -8.99 6.55
N LEU A 176 6.72 -8.02 7.44
CA LEU A 176 5.52 -7.94 8.28
C LEU A 176 4.27 -7.59 7.46
N CYS A 177 4.38 -6.72 6.45
CA CYS A 177 3.28 -6.44 5.54
C CYS A 177 2.81 -7.71 4.82
N ASP A 178 3.73 -8.53 4.34
CA ASP A 178 3.40 -9.82 3.72
C ASP A 178 2.63 -10.75 4.66
N ARG A 179 3.06 -10.83 5.93
CA ARG A 179 2.47 -11.71 6.96
C ARG A 179 1.13 -11.20 7.50
N TYR A 180 0.92 -9.89 7.52
CA TYR A 180 -0.31 -9.29 8.04
C TYR A 180 -1.31 -8.89 6.95
N GLY A 181 -0.93 -8.99 5.68
CA GLY A 181 -1.79 -8.60 4.57
C GLY A 181 -1.95 -7.08 4.41
N ILE A 182 -1.03 -6.29 4.97
CA ILE A 182 -1.05 -4.84 4.82
C ILE A 182 -0.46 -4.48 3.45
N VAL A 183 -1.26 -3.83 2.62
CA VAL A 183 -0.89 -3.46 1.27
C VAL A 183 0.05 -2.26 1.27
N VAL A 184 1.06 -2.27 0.41
CA VAL A 184 2.09 -1.24 0.33
C VAL A 184 2.11 -0.60 -1.06
N ILE A 185 2.11 0.74 -1.07
CA ILE A 185 2.60 1.55 -2.18
C ILE A 185 4.05 1.86 -1.85
N ASP A 186 4.98 1.26 -2.58
CA ASP A 186 6.40 1.38 -2.29
C ASP A 186 7.02 2.51 -3.11
N GLU A 187 7.61 3.49 -2.40
CA GLU A 187 8.05 4.74 -2.99
C GLU A 187 9.57 4.89 -2.96
N CYS A 188 10.14 5.24 -4.09
CA CYS A 188 11.57 5.56 -4.19
C CYS A 188 11.88 6.92 -3.55
N PRO A 189 13.14 7.21 -3.21
CA PRO A 189 13.53 8.48 -2.60
C PRO A 189 13.54 9.66 -3.61
N GLY A 190 12.48 9.77 -4.43
CA GLY A 190 12.29 10.78 -5.46
C GLY A 190 11.68 12.08 -4.93
N VAL A 191 12.26 12.65 -3.88
CA VAL A 191 11.84 13.92 -3.26
C VAL A 191 12.81 15.04 -3.64
N GLY A 192 12.30 16.28 -3.76
CA GLY A 192 13.14 17.44 -4.08
C GLY A 192 13.45 17.63 -5.56
N ILE A 193 12.73 16.96 -6.45
CA ILE A 193 12.80 17.14 -7.91
C ILE A 193 12.01 18.41 -8.27
N VAL A 194 12.51 19.59 -7.90
CA VAL A 194 11.74 20.84 -7.92
C VAL A 194 12.34 21.92 -8.82
N LEU A 195 13.58 21.77 -9.25
CA LEU A 195 14.28 22.72 -10.13
C LEU A 195 14.51 22.11 -11.51
N VAL A 196 14.72 22.94 -12.53
CA VAL A 196 15.02 22.48 -13.90
C VAL A 196 16.26 21.58 -13.91
N GLU A 197 17.27 21.89 -13.12
CA GLU A 197 18.52 21.15 -12.97
C GLU A 197 18.30 19.73 -12.41
N SER A 198 17.21 19.52 -11.66
CA SER A 198 16.82 18.21 -11.16
C SER A 198 16.45 17.23 -12.27
N TYR A 199 16.12 17.73 -13.46
CA TYR A 199 15.76 16.94 -14.64
C TYR A 199 16.95 16.70 -15.60
N SER A 200 18.18 16.79 -15.11
CA SER A 200 19.38 16.52 -15.90
C SER A 200 19.49 15.05 -16.30
N ASN A 201 20.28 14.77 -17.33
CA ASN A 201 20.58 13.40 -17.73
C ASN A 201 21.24 12.59 -16.61
N GLN A 202 22.12 13.21 -15.82
CA GLN A 202 22.77 12.56 -14.69
C GLN A 202 21.75 12.15 -13.63
N SER A 203 20.82 13.04 -13.26
CA SER A 203 19.73 12.72 -12.32
C SER A 203 18.83 11.62 -12.86
N LEU A 204 18.52 11.65 -14.17
CA LEU A 204 17.70 10.60 -14.81
C LEU A 204 18.39 9.24 -14.71
N GLN A 205 19.66 9.11 -15.08
CA GLN A 205 20.39 7.85 -15.00
C GLN A 205 20.46 7.31 -13.57
N HIS A 206 20.70 8.18 -12.60
CA HIS A 206 20.69 7.82 -11.19
C HIS A 206 19.29 7.35 -10.74
N HIS A 207 18.23 8.04 -11.15
CA HIS A 207 16.85 7.65 -10.80
C HIS A 207 16.47 6.28 -11.39
N LEU A 208 16.89 5.99 -12.63
CA LEU A 208 16.69 4.65 -13.24
C LEU A 208 17.39 3.56 -12.41
N GLN A 209 18.65 3.81 -11.99
CA GLN A 209 19.39 2.88 -11.13
C GLN A 209 18.69 2.67 -9.78
N VAL A 210 18.22 3.75 -9.15
CA VAL A 210 17.49 3.66 -7.87
C VAL A 210 16.23 2.80 -8.01
N MET A 211 15.49 2.93 -9.11
CA MET A 211 14.33 2.08 -9.38
C MET A 211 14.72 0.61 -9.59
N GLU A 212 15.83 0.34 -10.29
CA GLU A 212 16.33 -1.03 -10.44
C GLU A 212 16.67 -1.68 -9.09
N GLU A 213 17.33 -0.94 -8.20
CA GLU A 213 17.71 -1.40 -6.87
C GLU A 213 16.47 -1.66 -6.00
N MET A 214 15.52 -0.74 -5.98
CA MET A 214 14.27 -0.87 -5.21
C MET A 214 13.42 -2.04 -5.70
N VAL A 215 13.16 -2.13 -7.00
CA VAL A 215 12.37 -3.23 -7.58
C VAL A 215 13.08 -4.57 -7.36
N ARG A 216 14.41 -4.64 -7.51
CA ARG A 216 15.18 -5.86 -7.23
C ARG A 216 15.02 -6.32 -5.80
N ARG A 217 15.05 -5.40 -4.82
CA ARG A 217 14.88 -5.71 -3.40
C ARG A 217 13.48 -6.19 -3.07
N ASP A 218 12.44 -5.47 -3.56
CA ASP A 218 11.10 -5.58 -3.00
C ASP A 218 10.07 -6.28 -3.91
N LYS A 219 10.42 -6.63 -5.15
CA LYS A 219 9.49 -7.29 -6.09
C LYS A 219 8.94 -8.64 -5.62
N ASN A 220 9.61 -9.30 -4.68
CA ASN A 220 9.18 -10.59 -4.15
C ASN A 220 8.16 -10.46 -3.00
N HIS A 221 7.90 -9.25 -2.51
CA HIS A 221 6.90 -9.01 -1.47
C HIS A 221 5.49 -8.93 -2.08
N PRO A 222 4.58 -9.86 -1.77
CA PRO A 222 3.20 -9.80 -2.27
C PRO A 222 2.44 -8.58 -1.76
N ALA A 223 2.81 -8.03 -0.61
CA ALA A 223 2.22 -6.82 -0.03
C ALA A 223 2.45 -5.57 -0.91
N VAL A 224 3.57 -5.49 -1.63
CA VAL A 224 3.85 -4.40 -2.57
C VAL A 224 2.96 -4.57 -3.80
N VAL A 225 2.01 -3.66 -4.02
CA VAL A 225 1.05 -3.73 -5.11
C VAL A 225 1.20 -2.63 -6.16
N MET A 226 2.00 -1.60 -5.85
CA MET A 226 2.22 -0.47 -6.76
C MET A 226 3.57 0.20 -6.45
N TRP A 227 4.29 0.61 -7.49
CA TRP A 227 5.52 1.38 -7.41
C TRP A 227 5.24 2.86 -7.55
N SER A 228 5.81 3.69 -6.67
CA SER A 228 5.78 5.14 -6.75
C SER A 228 7.17 5.69 -7.03
N VAL A 229 7.32 6.45 -8.12
CA VAL A 229 8.64 6.89 -8.60
C VAL A 229 9.05 8.28 -8.09
N ALA A 230 8.15 9.06 -7.49
CA ALA A 230 8.48 10.37 -6.93
C ALA A 230 7.36 10.89 -6.02
N ASN A 231 7.73 11.86 -5.17
CA ASN A 231 6.79 12.67 -4.41
C ASN A 231 6.92 14.15 -4.76
N GLU A 232 5.80 14.76 -5.14
CA GLU A 232 5.62 16.19 -5.40
C GLU A 232 6.73 16.84 -6.25
N PRO A 233 7.11 16.22 -7.38
CA PRO A 233 8.04 16.88 -8.30
C PRO A 233 7.36 18.09 -8.93
N THR A 234 8.14 19.09 -9.36
CA THR A 234 7.59 20.18 -10.20
C THR A 234 7.34 19.66 -11.63
N SER A 235 6.32 18.81 -11.74
CA SER A 235 5.98 18.07 -12.97
C SER A 235 5.44 18.97 -14.10
N SER A 236 5.21 20.25 -13.84
CA SER A 236 4.84 21.26 -14.84
C SER A 236 6.03 21.82 -15.64
N LEU A 237 7.26 21.57 -15.23
CA LEU A 237 8.44 21.99 -15.96
C LEU A 237 8.62 21.18 -17.25
N HIS A 238 8.97 21.85 -18.35
CA HIS A 238 9.07 21.23 -19.68
C HIS A 238 9.86 19.90 -19.72
N PRO A 239 11.01 19.73 -19.03
CA PRO A 239 11.75 18.48 -19.06
C PRO A 239 11.06 17.32 -18.33
N ALA A 240 10.10 17.60 -17.44
CA ALA A 240 9.43 16.58 -16.61
C ALA A 240 8.68 15.53 -17.45
N GLY A 241 8.10 15.92 -18.59
CA GLY A 241 7.38 15.00 -19.46
C GLY A 241 8.27 13.87 -19.98
N TYR A 242 9.43 14.19 -20.51
CA TYR A 242 10.40 13.19 -20.96
C TYR A 242 10.97 12.38 -19.80
N TYR A 243 11.33 13.05 -18.71
CA TYR A 243 11.92 12.45 -17.52
C TYR A 243 10.98 11.37 -16.94
N PHE A 244 9.75 11.72 -16.59
CA PHE A 244 8.79 10.79 -15.98
C PHE A 244 8.30 9.73 -16.96
N LYS A 245 8.15 10.05 -18.24
CA LYS A 245 7.91 9.02 -19.27
C LYS A 245 8.99 7.94 -19.23
N THR A 246 10.27 8.36 -19.17
CA THR A 246 11.40 7.42 -19.17
C THR A 246 11.44 6.59 -17.91
N VAL A 247 11.36 7.22 -16.72
CA VAL A 247 11.41 6.51 -15.42
C VAL A 247 10.23 5.54 -15.28
N ILE A 248 9.01 5.96 -15.61
CA ILE A 248 7.82 5.12 -15.49
C ILE A 248 7.86 3.94 -16.46
N THR A 249 8.25 4.18 -17.71
CA THR A 249 8.37 3.11 -18.73
C THR A 249 9.44 2.09 -18.31
N HIS A 250 10.56 2.56 -17.79
CA HIS A 250 11.63 1.70 -17.27
C HIS A 250 11.15 0.85 -16.09
N THR A 251 10.47 1.46 -15.12
CA THR A 251 9.92 0.75 -13.95
C THR A 251 8.92 -0.34 -14.37
N LYS A 252 8.03 -0.04 -15.34
CA LYS A 252 7.10 -1.03 -15.91
C LYS A 252 7.80 -2.18 -16.62
N ALA A 253 8.97 -1.92 -17.23
CA ALA A 253 9.78 -2.97 -17.84
C ALA A 253 10.49 -3.85 -16.82
N LEU A 254 10.89 -3.29 -15.67
CA LEU A 254 11.48 -4.04 -14.55
C LEU A 254 10.46 -4.97 -13.89
N ASP A 255 9.22 -4.50 -13.74
CA ASP A 255 8.12 -5.28 -13.15
C ASP A 255 6.79 -4.98 -13.85
N PRO A 256 6.41 -5.77 -14.85
CA PRO A 256 5.14 -5.61 -15.57
C PRO A 256 3.92 -6.09 -14.77
N SER A 257 4.13 -6.67 -13.59
CA SER A 257 3.04 -7.23 -12.77
C SER A 257 2.38 -6.22 -11.84
N ARG A 258 2.96 -5.03 -11.70
CA ARG A 258 2.47 -3.96 -10.82
C ARG A 258 2.29 -2.64 -11.56
N PRO A 259 1.23 -1.88 -11.26
CA PRO A 259 1.08 -0.53 -11.76
C PRO A 259 2.15 0.41 -11.19
N VAL A 260 2.38 1.50 -11.91
CA VAL A 260 3.37 2.53 -11.56
C VAL A 260 2.67 3.87 -11.45
N THR A 261 3.00 4.62 -10.39
CA THR A 261 2.54 5.98 -10.13
C THR A 261 3.70 6.90 -9.75
N PHE A 262 3.44 8.14 -9.59
CA PHE A 262 4.11 9.08 -8.70
C PHE A 262 3.05 9.96 -8.03
N VAL A 263 3.42 10.61 -6.95
CA VAL A 263 2.51 11.47 -6.18
C VAL A 263 2.65 12.90 -6.66
N THR A 264 1.57 13.51 -7.12
CA THR A 264 1.55 14.90 -7.60
C THR A 264 0.79 15.84 -6.69
N ASN A 265 1.23 17.10 -6.64
CA ASN A 265 0.50 18.24 -6.09
C ASN A 265 0.28 19.34 -7.16
N ALA A 266 0.57 19.03 -8.41
CA ALA A 266 0.44 19.97 -9.53
C ALA A 266 -1.02 20.14 -9.98
N ASN A 267 -1.24 21.12 -10.85
CA ASN A 267 -2.52 21.29 -11.53
C ASN A 267 -2.65 20.24 -12.66
N TYR A 268 -3.83 19.65 -12.80
CA TYR A 268 -4.12 18.62 -13.80
C TYR A 268 -3.85 19.07 -15.25
N GLN A 269 -3.94 20.37 -15.55
CA GLN A 269 -3.69 20.91 -16.89
C GLN A 269 -2.21 21.04 -17.24
N THR A 270 -1.36 21.14 -16.22
CA THR A 270 0.07 21.43 -16.40
C THR A 270 0.99 20.29 -16.02
N ASP A 271 0.45 19.23 -15.44
CA ASP A 271 1.24 18.06 -15.07
C ASP A 271 1.65 17.25 -16.31
N LEU A 272 2.94 17.17 -16.55
CA LEU A 272 3.52 16.50 -17.72
C LEU A 272 3.89 15.03 -17.47
N GLY A 273 3.85 14.57 -16.21
CA GLY A 273 4.18 13.20 -15.83
C GLY A 273 2.96 12.27 -15.72
N VAL A 274 1.81 12.78 -15.27
CA VAL A 274 0.58 12.00 -15.04
C VAL A 274 0.06 11.27 -16.29
N PRO A 275 0.26 11.72 -17.53
CA PRO A 275 -0.13 10.92 -18.70
C PRO A 275 0.42 9.48 -18.71
N TYR A 276 1.55 9.22 -18.07
CA TYR A 276 2.27 7.93 -18.12
C TYR A 276 1.98 6.98 -16.96
N VAL A 277 1.40 7.47 -15.83
CA VAL A 277 1.06 6.64 -14.68
C VAL A 277 -0.17 5.76 -14.93
N ASP A 278 -0.34 4.71 -14.13
CA ASP A 278 -1.53 3.85 -14.17
C ASP A 278 -2.62 4.30 -13.21
N VAL A 279 -2.22 4.85 -12.06
CA VAL A 279 -3.09 5.39 -11.01
C VAL A 279 -2.65 6.83 -10.73
N ILE A 280 -3.59 7.75 -10.59
CA ILE A 280 -3.30 9.13 -10.21
C ILE A 280 -3.27 9.21 -8.68
N CYS A 281 -2.11 9.52 -8.11
CA CYS A 281 -1.96 9.81 -6.69
C CYS A 281 -1.80 11.32 -6.52
N VAL A 282 -2.76 11.96 -5.82
CA VAL A 282 -2.78 13.41 -5.68
C VAL A 282 -2.76 13.83 -4.21
N ASN A 283 -1.88 14.78 -3.89
CA ASN A 283 -1.81 15.44 -2.60
C ASN A 283 -2.58 16.75 -2.65
N SER A 284 -3.42 17.00 -1.66
CA SER A 284 -4.06 18.30 -1.49
C SER A 284 -4.37 18.57 -0.02
N TYR A 285 -4.18 19.84 0.37
CA TYR A 285 -4.32 20.29 1.74
C TYR A 285 -5.20 21.54 1.80
N TYR A 286 -6.46 21.39 1.32
CA TYR A 286 -7.46 22.44 1.35
C TYR A 286 -7.72 22.90 2.77
N SER A 287 -7.84 24.21 2.98
CA SER A 287 -8.03 24.87 4.26
C SER A 287 -6.87 24.69 5.26
N TRP A 288 -5.69 24.23 4.77
CA TRP A 288 -4.49 24.13 5.58
C TRP A 288 -3.32 24.95 5.08
N TYR A 289 -2.90 24.86 3.81
CA TYR A 289 -1.82 25.67 3.23
C TYR A 289 -2.33 26.92 2.48
N HIS A 290 -3.63 26.97 2.21
CA HIS A 290 -4.37 28.09 1.66
C HIS A 290 -5.80 28.06 2.21
N ASP A 291 -6.57 29.13 2.06
CA ASP A 291 -7.93 29.26 2.59
C ASP A 291 -8.02 28.91 4.09
N TYR A 292 -7.06 29.43 4.87
CA TYR A 292 -6.88 29.13 6.28
C TYR A 292 -8.16 29.31 7.09
N GLY A 293 -8.59 28.27 7.79
CA GLY A 293 -9.79 28.30 8.64
C GLY A 293 -11.12 28.17 7.89
N HIS A 294 -11.13 28.19 6.56
CA HIS A 294 -12.35 28.12 5.72
C HIS A 294 -12.69 26.66 5.37
N LEU A 295 -13.19 25.90 6.35
CA LEU A 295 -13.53 24.49 6.16
C LEU A 295 -14.66 24.27 5.17
N GLU A 296 -15.53 25.27 4.95
CA GLU A 296 -16.69 25.23 4.05
C GLU A 296 -16.32 25.10 2.57
N VAL A 297 -15.10 25.47 2.16
CA VAL A 297 -14.67 25.39 0.77
C VAL A 297 -14.13 24.00 0.38
N ILE A 298 -13.78 23.16 1.35
CA ILE A 298 -13.11 21.86 1.12
C ILE A 298 -13.90 20.97 0.16
N GLU A 299 -15.18 20.80 0.42
CA GLU A 299 -16.00 19.86 -0.35
C GLU A 299 -16.09 20.24 -1.82
N LEU A 300 -16.25 21.53 -2.11
CA LEU A 300 -16.29 22.04 -3.49
C LEU A 300 -14.93 21.87 -4.18
N GLN A 301 -13.85 22.26 -3.51
CA GLN A 301 -12.49 22.18 -4.07
C GLN A 301 -12.06 20.75 -4.33
N LEU A 302 -12.30 19.84 -3.38
CA LEU A 302 -11.93 18.43 -3.51
C LEU A 302 -12.75 17.70 -4.60
N ARG A 303 -14.08 17.96 -4.66
CA ARG A 303 -14.94 17.42 -5.72
C ARG A 303 -14.47 17.87 -7.10
N THR A 304 -14.21 19.17 -7.25
CA THR A 304 -13.69 19.76 -8.50
C THR A 304 -12.34 19.17 -8.88
N GLN A 305 -11.44 18.95 -7.91
CA GLN A 305 -10.15 18.28 -8.13
C GLN A 305 -10.37 16.90 -8.76
N PHE A 306 -11.14 16.03 -8.13
CA PHE A 306 -11.33 14.67 -8.61
C PHE A 306 -11.98 14.64 -10.00
N GLU A 307 -13.01 15.47 -10.23
CA GLU A 307 -13.69 15.55 -11.52
C GLU A 307 -12.76 16.01 -12.64
N ASN A 308 -11.92 17.00 -12.39
CA ASN A 308 -10.97 17.49 -13.37
C ASN A 308 -9.90 16.45 -13.71
N TRP A 309 -9.29 15.82 -12.72
CA TRP A 309 -8.29 14.78 -12.92
C TRP A 309 -8.87 13.58 -13.70
N HIS A 310 -10.02 13.08 -13.28
CA HIS A 310 -10.62 11.92 -13.94
C HIS A 310 -11.12 12.26 -15.36
N ARG A 311 -11.69 13.42 -15.57
CA ARG A 311 -12.12 13.88 -16.91
C ARG A 311 -10.95 14.00 -17.89
N ALA A 312 -9.80 14.48 -17.42
CA ALA A 312 -8.61 14.68 -18.24
C ALA A 312 -7.91 13.37 -18.61
N TYR A 313 -7.84 12.41 -17.70
CA TYR A 313 -6.95 11.26 -17.86
C TYR A 313 -7.62 9.89 -17.86
N ARG A 314 -8.90 9.79 -17.44
CA ARG A 314 -9.65 8.53 -17.39
C ARG A 314 -8.91 7.42 -16.62
N LYS A 315 -8.37 7.76 -15.45
CA LYS A 315 -7.62 6.84 -14.56
C LYS A 315 -8.22 6.86 -13.17
N PRO A 316 -8.09 5.78 -12.39
CA PRO A 316 -8.51 5.78 -11.00
C PRO A 316 -7.61 6.70 -10.17
N ILE A 317 -8.16 7.27 -9.10
CA ILE A 317 -7.51 8.29 -8.29
C ILE A 317 -7.37 7.80 -6.85
N ILE A 318 -6.20 8.05 -6.25
CA ILE A 318 -5.97 7.95 -4.81
C ILE A 318 -5.71 9.36 -4.28
N GLN A 319 -6.46 9.77 -3.25
CA GLN A 319 -6.08 10.91 -2.42
C GLN A 319 -4.91 10.48 -1.56
N SER A 320 -3.69 10.73 -2.03
CA SER A 320 -2.47 10.18 -1.45
C SER A 320 -1.98 10.93 -0.22
N GLU A 321 -2.38 12.19 -0.05
CA GLU A 321 -2.17 12.94 1.20
C GLU A 321 -3.28 13.96 1.41
N TYR A 322 -3.75 14.06 2.65
CA TYR A 322 -4.64 15.10 3.18
C TYR A 322 -4.51 15.14 4.70
N GLY A 323 -4.79 16.27 5.31
CA GLY A 323 -4.71 16.41 6.77
C GLY A 323 -4.42 17.82 7.25
N ALA A 324 -4.39 18.00 8.56
CA ALA A 324 -4.06 19.25 9.24
C ALA A 324 -3.16 19.00 10.44
N GLU A 325 -2.28 19.95 10.76
CA GLU A 325 -1.47 19.86 11.97
C GLU A 325 -2.31 20.10 13.23
N THR A 326 -1.95 19.39 14.27
CA THR A 326 -2.70 19.39 15.53
C THR A 326 -1.76 19.22 16.70
N ILE A 327 -1.88 20.12 17.67
CA ILE A 327 -1.19 20.00 18.97
C ILE A 327 -2.05 19.08 19.84
N ALA A 328 -1.50 17.93 20.24
CA ALA A 328 -2.20 16.98 21.09
C ALA A 328 -2.66 17.62 22.40
N GLY A 329 -3.95 17.49 22.70
CA GLY A 329 -4.57 18.07 23.90
C GLY A 329 -4.98 19.55 23.74
N LEU A 330 -4.76 20.17 22.57
CA LEU A 330 -5.32 21.51 22.30
C LEU A 330 -6.75 21.36 21.78
N HIS A 331 -7.71 21.81 22.58
CA HIS A 331 -9.14 21.77 22.30
C HIS A 331 -9.73 23.17 22.19
N GLU A 332 -10.49 23.43 21.14
CA GLU A 332 -11.11 24.73 20.87
C GLU A 332 -12.51 24.57 20.24
N ASP A 333 -13.46 25.30 20.77
CA ASP A 333 -14.83 25.40 20.22
C ASP A 333 -15.24 26.89 20.12
N PRO A 334 -15.42 27.45 18.92
CA PRO A 334 -15.36 26.80 17.59
C PRO A 334 -13.95 26.31 17.22
N PRO A 335 -13.86 25.33 16.28
CA PRO A 335 -12.59 24.77 15.84
C PRO A 335 -11.62 25.83 15.32
N LEU A 336 -10.43 25.92 15.90
CA LEU A 336 -9.33 26.77 15.43
C LEU A 336 -8.18 25.93 14.91
N MET A 337 -7.43 26.46 13.94
CA MET A 337 -6.24 25.80 13.40
C MET A 337 -5.32 25.33 14.54
N PHE A 338 -4.74 24.15 14.38
CA PHE A 338 -3.94 23.41 15.34
C PHE A 338 -4.72 22.75 16.49
N SER A 339 -6.03 22.98 16.65
CA SER A 339 -6.84 22.23 17.61
C SER A 339 -7.19 20.83 17.09
N GLU A 340 -7.51 19.90 18.00
CA GLU A 340 -7.98 18.56 17.63
C GLU A 340 -9.33 18.61 16.93
N GLU A 341 -10.21 19.55 17.27
CA GLU A 341 -11.49 19.79 16.61
C GLU A 341 -11.33 20.25 15.18
N TYR A 342 -10.33 21.10 14.90
CA TYR A 342 -10.04 21.54 13.52
C TYR A 342 -9.58 20.36 12.64
N GLN A 343 -8.64 19.54 13.14
CA GLN A 343 -8.19 18.35 12.42
C GLN A 343 -9.36 17.42 12.10
N LYS A 344 -10.20 17.11 13.09
CA LYS A 344 -11.39 16.26 12.91
C LYS A 344 -12.37 16.84 11.89
N SER A 345 -12.66 18.14 11.98
CA SER A 345 -13.61 18.82 11.11
C SER A 345 -13.11 18.85 9.66
N LEU A 346 -11.82 19.10 9.45
CA LEU A 346 -11.19 19.03 8.13
C LEU A 346 -11.29 17.62 7.55
N LEU A 347 -10.93 16.59 8.32
CA LEU A 347 -11.03 15.20 7.89
C LEU A 347 -12.47 14.82 7.54
N ALA A 348 -13.46 15.23 8.34
CA ALA A 348 -14.87 14.95 8.07
C ALA A 348 -15.35 15.52 6.73
N ARG A 349 -14.89 16.73 6.36
CA ARG A 349 -15.18 17.35 5.06
C ARG A 349 -14.57 16.56 3.89
N TYR A 350 -13.30 16.14 4.02
CA TYR A 350 -12.67 15.25 3.03
C TYR A 350 -13.43 13.93 2.90
N HIS A 351 -13.79 13.31 4.02
CA HIS A 351 -14.49 12.03 4.05
C HIS A 351 -15.87 12.10 3.37
N SER A 352 -16.57 13.23 3.45
CA SER A 352 -17.84 13.44 2.76
C SER A 352 -17.70 13.29 1.23
N VAL A 353 -16.70 13.93 0.65
CA VAL A 353 -16.45 13.84 -0.81
C VAL A 353 -15.87 12.49 -1.20
N LEU A 354 -14.98 11.91 -0.37
CA LEU A 354 -14.43 10.58 -0.58
C LEU A 354 -15.55 9.51 -0.60
N ASP A 355 -16.56 9.62 0.27
CA ASP A 355 -17.72 8.71 0.28
C ASP A 355 -18.60 8.84 -0.98
N GLU A 356 -18.64 10.00 -1.60
CA GLU A 356 -19.27 10.21 -2.90
C GLU A 356 -18.43 9.57 -4.02
N LYS A 357 -17.17 9.96 -4.15
CA LYS A 357 -16.32 9.65 -5.30
C LYS A 357 -15.72 8.24 -5.31
N ARG A 358 -15.63 7.55 -4.15
CA ARG A 358 -15.23 6.14 -4.11
C ARG A 358 -16.24 5.19 -4.78
N LYS A 359 -17.46 5.65 -5.01
CA LYS A 359 -18.48 4.90 -5.77
C LYS A 359 -18.28 5.02 -7.28
N GLU A 360 -17.39 5.92 -7.71
CA GLU A 360 -17.15 6.22 -9.11
C GLU A 360 -15.75 5.76 -9.53
N TYR A 361 -14.72 6.49 -9.14
CA TYR A 361 -13.33 6.28 -9.62
C TYR A 361 -12.24 6.61 -8.59
N VAL A 362 -12.60 7.07 -7.40
CA VAL A 362 -11.61 7.22 -6.31
C VAL A 362 -11.43 5.86 -5.64
N VAL A 363 -10.21 5.35 -5.70
CA VAL A 363 -9.89 3.99 -5.23
C VAL A 363 -9.10 3.97 -3.93
N GLY A 364 -8.86 5.14 -3.32
CA GLY A 364 -8.18 5.19 -2.04
C GLY A 364 -8.02 6.56 -1.42
N GLU A 365 -7.74 6.52 -0.14
CA GLU A 365 -7.46 7.65 0.75
C GLU A 365 -6.33 7.28 1.71
N LEU A 366 -5.29 8.09 1.76
CA LEU A 366 -4.15 7.90 2.65
C LEU A 366 -3.96 9.17 3.48
N ILE A 367 -4.28 9.11 4.76
CA ILE A 367 -4.11 10.26 5.66
C ILE A 367 -2.62 10.67 5.77
N TRP A 368 -2.33 11.95 5.74
CA TRP A 368 -1.06 12.50 6.16
C TRP A 368 -1.17 13.05 7.58
N ASN A 369 -0.70 12.36 8.61
CA ASN A 369 0.17 11.23 8.65
C ASN A 369 -0.28 10.22 9.74
N PHE A 370 0.28 9.02 9.75
CA PHE A 370 0.05 8.05 10.81
C PHE A 370 0.45 8.59 12.18
N ALA A 371 1.68 9.07 12.31
CA ALA A 371 2.18 9.66 13.56
C ALA A 371 2.96 10.94 13.27
N ASP A 372 3.01 11.83 14.26
CA ASP A 372 3.90 12.98 14.22
C ASP A 372 5.35 12.52 14.05
N PHE A 373 6.14 13.30 13.31
CA PHE A 373 7.53 12.96 13.02
C PHE A 373 8.41 14.21 12.96
N MET A 374 9.71 14.02 13.16
CA MET A 374 10.66 15.12 13.13
C MET A 374 10.95 15.60 11.70
N THR A 375 11.00 16.91 11.54
CA THR A 375 11.40 17.61 10.31
C THR A 375 12.40 18.70 10.64
N ASN A 376 12.92 19.37 9.61
CA ASN A 376 13.63 20.63 9.82
C ASN A 376 12.76 21.59 10.61
N GLN A 377 13.38 22.29 11.60
CA GLN A 377 12.68 23.26 12.43
C GLN A 377 12.51 24.58 11.67
N MET A 378 11.30 25.07 11.65
CA MET A 378 10.93 26.37 11.07
C MET A 378 9.62 26.85 11.74
N PRO A 379 9.20 28.11 11.57
CA PRO A 379 8.01 28.63 12.24
C PRO A 379 6.74 27.79 12.03
N GLN A 380 6.60 27.16 10.85
CA GLN A 380 5.46 26.30 10.53
C GLN A 380 5.65 24.85 10.99
N ARG A 381 6.83 24.48 11.50
CA ARG A 381 7.22 23.11 11.86
C ARG A 381 7.93 23.06 13.22
N VAL A 382 7.36 23.71 14.20
CA VAL A 382 7.90 23.69 15.57
C VAL A 382 7.73 22.29 16.16
N LEU A 383 8.84 21.67 16.55
CA LEU A 383 8.90 20.27 17.03
C LEU A 383 8.42 19.23 16.00
N GLY A 384 8.64 19.48 14.72
CA GLY A 384 8.36 18.56 13.62
C GLY A 384 6.99 18.72 12.98
N ASN A 385 6.61 17.76 12.13
CA ASN A 385 5.29 17.68 11.50
C ASN A 385 4.28 17.09 12.48
N LYS A 386 3.17 17.80 12.70
CA LYS A 386 2.14 17.43 13.66
C LYS A 386 0.81 17.01 13.02
N LYS A 387 0.85 16.60 11.75
CA LYS A 387 -0.34 16.08 11.06
C LYS A 387 -0.68 14.62 11.43
N GLY A 388 0.13 13.97 12.28
CA GLY A 388 -0.15 12.62 12.76
C GLY A 388 -1.52 12.50 13.42
N ILE A 389 -2.18 11.36 13.21
CA ILE A 389 -3.34 10.96 14.02
C ILE A 389 -2.89 10.38 15.38
N PHE A 390 -1.65 9.97 15.45
CA PHE A 390 -0.93 9.67 16.70
C PHE A 390 0.18 10.70 16.95
N THR A 391 0.53 10.90 18.22
CA THR A 391 1.75 11.65 18.55
C THR A 391 3.00 10.86 18.12
N ARG A 392 4.18 11.50 18.18
CA ARG A 392 5.46 10.82 17.91
C ARG A 392 5.71 9.65 18.87
N GLN A 393 5.16 9.69 20.09
CA GLN A 393 5.17 8.63 21.09
C GLN A 393 4.07 7.59 20.89
N ARG A 394 3.26 7.71 19.82
CA ARG A 394 2.13 6.81 19.50
C ARG A 394 0.96 6.91 20.48
N GLN A 395 0.71 8.10 21.05
CA GLN A 395 -0.53 8.39 21.77
C GLN A 395 -1.61 8.82 20.76
N PRO A 396 -2.85 8.31 20.84
CA PRO A 396 -3.91 8.70 19.92
C PRO A 396 -4.36 10.14 20.16
N LYS A 397 -4.53 10.89 19.08
CA LYS A 397 -5.29 12.15 19.06
C LYS A 397 -6.76 11.86 18.73
N SER A 398 -7.65 12.82 18.87
CA SER A 398 -9.08 12.65 18.56
C SER A 398 -9.34 12.16 17.13
N ALA A 399 -8.49 12.56 16.18
CA ALA A 399 -8.58 12.12 14.79
C ALA A 399 -8.32 10.61 14.59
N ALA A 400 -7.57 9.95 15.50
CA ALA A 400 -7.35 8.51 15.42
C ALA A 400 -8.67 7.72 15.64
N PHE A 401 -9.52 8.20 16.53
CA PHE A 401 -10.83 7.59 16.77
C PHE A 401 -11.81 7.83 15.63
N LEU A 402 -11.82 9.04 15.05
CA LEU A 402 -12.61 9.36 13.87
C LEU A 402 -12.22 8.46 12.67
N LEU A 403 -10.92 8.29 12.45
CA LEU A 403 -10.40 7.48 11.36
C LEU A 403 -10.69 5.98 11.59
N ARG A 404 -10.57 5.51 12.85
CA ARG A 404 -10.94 4.15 13.24
C ARG A 404 -12.39 3.84 12.93
N GLU A 405 -13.32 4.69 13.32
CA GLU A 405 -14.75 4.54 13.02
C GLU A 405 -14.98 4.43 11.50
N ARG A 406 -14.36 5.33 10.74
CA ARG A 406 -14.46 5.34 9.28
C ARG A 406 -13.90 4.08 8.64
N TYR A 407 -12.68 3.69 8.97
CA TYR A 407 -12.01 2.57 8.30
C TYR A 407 -12.66 1.22 8.61
N TRP A 408 -13.14 1.03 9.83
CA TRP A 408 -13.92 -0.17 10.16
C TRP A 408 -15.29 -0.18 9.48
N ARG A 409 -15.95 0.97 9.30
CA ARG A 409 -17.18 1.07 8.51
C ARG A 409 -16.91 0.68 7.06
N LEU A 410 -15.87 1.21 6.42
CA LEU A 410 -15.48 0.86 5.06
C LEU A 410 -15.16 -0.63 4.90
N ALA A 411 -14.44 -1.21 5.84
CA ALA A 411 -14.13 -2.64 5.85
C ALA A 411 -15.38 -3.51 5.94
N ASN A 412 -16.34 -3.14 6.79
CA ASN A 412 -17.60 -3.86 6.95
C ASN A 412 -18.49 -3.76 5.69
N GLU A 413 -18.55 -2.60 5.05
CA GLU A 413 -19.26 -2.44 3.77
C GLU A 413 -18.67 -3.35 2.68
N THR A 414 -17.36 -3.48 2.61
CA THR A 414 -16.68 -4.37 1.65
C THR A 414 -17.03 -5.84 1.90
N ARG A 415 -17.07 -6.28 3.16
CA ARG A 415 -17.42 -7.65 3.55
C ARG A 415 -18.89 -7.94 3.28
N ALA A 416 -19.80 -7.04 3.61
CA ALA A 416 -21.24 -7.20 3.36
C ALA A 416 -21.55 -7.33 1.86
N GLY A 417 -20.88 -6.56 1.00
CA GLY A 417 -20.99 -6.66 -0.46
C GLY A 417 -20.47 -7.97 -1.04
N ALA A 418 -19.63 -8.70 -0.31
CA ALA A 418 -19.12 -10.01 -0.69
C ALA A 418 -20.00 -11.21 -0.26
N GLY A 419 -21.17 -10.96 0.35
CA GLY A 419 -22.17 -12.00 0.69
C GLY A 419 -21.92 -12.78 2.00
N GLY A 420 -21.20 -12.20 2.94
CA GLY A 420 -20.99 -12.76 4.28
C GLY A 420 -21.86 -12.05 5.33
N GLU A 421 -22.64 -12.77 6.12
CA GLU A 421 -23.24 -12.25 7.34
C GLU A 421 -22.13 -11.84 8.32
N VAL A 422 -22.22 -10.61 8.82
CA VAL A 422 -21.21 -10.03 9.70
C VAL A 422 -21.58 -10.34 11.14
N GLU A 423 -20.83 -11.23 11.77
CA GLU A 423 -20.77 -11.28 13.22
C GLU A 423 -19.98 -10.07 13.72
N VAL A 424 -20.68 -9.13 14.36
CA VAL A 424 -20.07 -7.92 14.93
C VAL A 424 -19.14 -8.34 16.07
N CYS A 425 -17.86 -8.44 15.80
CA CYS A 425 -16.85 -8.48 16.85
C CYS A 425 -16.91 -7.16 17.63
N ARG A 426 -17.72 -7.11 18.69
CA ARG A 426 -17.60 -6.08 19.72
C ARG A 426 -16.22 -6.25 20.33
N ALA A 427 -15.35 -5.30 20.06
CA ALA A 427 -14.05 -5.24 20.71
C ALA A 427 -14.29 -5.16 22.22
N ALA A 428 -13.81 -6.17 22.95
CA ALA A 428 -13.66 -6.08 24.39
C ALA A 428 -12.73 -4.89 24.72
N HIS A 429 -13.10 -4.18 25.78
CA HIS A 429 -12.50 -2.95 26.28
C HIS A 429 -11.00 -3.04 26.56
#